data_e10d568be8b550957fa9239282ed109d
#
_entry.id   e10d568be8b550957fa9239282ed109d
#
_cell.length_a   1.000
_cell.length_b   1.000
_cell.length_c   1.000
_cell.angle_alpha   90.00
_cell.angle_beta   90.00
_cell.angle_gamma   90.00
#
_symmetry.space_group_name_H-M   'P 1'
#
loop_
_entity.id
_entity.type
_entity.pdbx_description
1 polymer ?
#
loop_
_entity_poly.entity_id
_entity_poly.type
_entity_poly.pdbx_seq_one_letter_code
_entity_poly.pdbx_strand_id
1 'polypeptide(L)'
;DLISEGKVIYVDLEDMYCKHAETSFDLDAINNSDMNFAYDAMFGAGMNAVKRLLPNATLLHCDDNPGFLGTAPEPIHRNLQEFSDLIRDNNLDCGLATDGDADRIGLYDSEGNFVDSHHIILLLIHYMVKYKGMTGKVVTAFSCSVKVEQMCKHYGLEQETVQIGFKHISGKMITEDVLLGGEESGGIATTGHIPERDGIWMGLILFEFMAKSGKSLEDLIAEVYAIVGPFAFERIDLHIDNDTKHSIIEDCKGGKFTQFGKYKVEKVETTDGFKFFFDADTWLMIRPSGTEPVLRTYAEAATQEKVFDILADCKATIL
;
A
#
# COMPACT_ATOMS: atom_id res chain seq x y z
N ASP A 1 -42.04 -14.89 -14.76
CA ASP A 1 -40.62 -14.89 -14.46
C ASP A 1 -40.19 -13.44 -14.19
N LEU A 2 -39.56 -13.17 -13.03
CA LEU A 2 -39.19 -11.84 -12.57
C LEU A 2 -38.22 -11.13 -13.55
N ILE A 3 -37.37 -11.86 -14.27
CA ILE A 3 -36.48 -11.33 -15.30
C ILE A 3 -37.29 -10.83 -16.51
N SER A 4 -38.22 -11.66 -17.00
CA SER A 4 -39.06 -11.27 -18.15
C SER A 4 -40.04 -10.13 -17.83
N GLU A 5 -40.35 -9.92 -16.56
CA GLU A 5 -41.16 -8.82 -16.06
C GLU A 5 -40.37 -7.55 -15.77
N GLY A 6 -39.03 -7.55 -16.01
CA GLY A 6 -38.12 -6.43 -15.73
C GLY A 6 -37.92 -6.10 -14.26
N LYS A 7 -38.35 -7.01 -13.34
CA LYS A 7 -38.15 -6.81 -11.89
C LYS A 7 -36.77 -7.25 -11.42
N VAL A 8 -36.05 -8.05 -12.19
CA VAL A 8 -34.65 -8.43 -12.00
C VAL A 8 -33.93 -8.15 -13.31
N ILE A 9 -32.84 -7.40 -13.23
CA ILE A 9 -31.98 -7.09 -14.37
C ILE A 9 -30.58 -7.63 -14.09
N TYR A 10 -29.90 -8.09 -15.13
CA TYR A 10 -28.48 -8.39 -15.09
C TYR A 10 -27.69 -7.14 -15.38
N VAL A 11 -26.67 -6.87 -14.58
CA VAL A 11 -25.75 -5.74 -14.77
C VAL A 11 -24.35 -6.33 -14.88
N ASP A 12 -23.64 -5.97 -15.93
CA ASP A 12 -22.22 -6.31 -16.10
C ASP A 12 -21.36 -5.23 -15.42
N LEU A 13 -21.00 -5.48 -14.16
CA LEU A 13 -20.21 -4.55 -13.36
C LEU A 13 -18.75 -4.48 -13.83
N GLU A 14 -18.18 -5.56 -14.37
CA GLU A 14 -16.84 -5.59 -14.92
C GLU A 14 -16.75 -4.68 -16.17
N ASP A 15 -17.74 -4.77 -17.08
CA ASP A 15 -17.80 -3.87 -18.25
C ASP A 15 -17.96 -2.40 -17.83
N MET A 16 -18.75 -2.11 -16.80
CA MET A 16 -18.90 -0.76 -16.27
C MET A 16 -17.57 -0.23 -15.70
N TYR A 17 -16.87 -1.05 -14.94
CA TYR A 17 -15.56 -0.72 -14.38
C TYR A 17 -14.53 -0.44 -15.48
N CYS A 18 -14.40 -1.38 -16.42
CA CYS A 18 -13.45 -1.24 -17.53
C CYS A 18 -13.74 0.02 -18.38
N LYS A 19 -15.00 0.31 -18.69
CA LYS A 19 -15.39 1.54 -19.41
C LYS A 19 -15.04 2.80 -18.63
N HIS A 20 -15.20 2.77 -17.31
CA HIS A 20 -14.78 3.89 -16.47
C HIS A 20 -13.26 4.10 -16.52
N ALA A 21 -12.48 3.02 -16.42
CA ALA A 21 -11.03 3.08 -16.55
C ALA A 21 -10.60 3.56 -17.95
N GLU A 22 -11.20 3.02 -19.03
CA GLU A 22 -10.94 3.42 -20.43
C GLU A 22 -11.16 4.93 -20.69
N THR A 23 -12.06 5.56 -19.95
CA THR A 23 -12.33 7.00 -20.07
C THR A 23 -11.49 7.87 -19.12
N SER A 24 -10.87 7.28 -18.13
CA SER A 24 -10.13 7.99 -17.07
C SER A 24 -8.61 7.97 -17.27
N PHE A 25 -8.11 6.97 -18.00
CA PHE A 25 -6.68 6.78 -18.26
C PHE A 25 -6.34 6.85 -19.74
N ASP A 26 -5.12 7.25 -20.01
CA ASP A 26 -4.51 7.16 -21.34
C ASP A 26 -3.92 5.76 -21.54
N LEU A 27 -4.83 4.79 -21.74
CA LEU A 27 -4.43 3.39 -21.94
C LEU A 27 -3.59 3.20 -23.22
N ASP A 28 -3.77 4.05 -24.22
CA ASP A 28 -2.95 4.04 -25.43
C ASP A 28 -1.49 4.39 -25.09
N ALA A 29 -1.26 5.37 -24.22
CA ALA A 29 0.10 5.70 -23.78
C ALA A 29 0.74 4.54 -23.01
N ILE A 30 -0.02 3.83 -22.18
CA ILE A 30 0.49 2.66 -21.44
C ILE A 30 0.78 1.50 -22.39
N ASN A 31 -0.22 1.08 -23.21
CA ASN A 31 -0.14 -0.12 -24.04
C ASN A 31 0.80 0.02 -25.25
N ASN A 32 1.09 1.24 -25.71
CA ASN A 32 2.03 1.51 -26.81
C ASN A 32 3.39 2.03 -26.32
N SER A 33 3.65 2.06 -25.01
CA SER A 33 4.98 2.36 -24.48
C SER A 33 5.96 1.22 -24.75
N ASP A 34 7.26 1.51 -24.68
CA ASP A 34 8.30 0.48 -24.74
C ASP A 34 8.43 -0.32 -23.43
N MET A 35 7.59 -0.05 -22.45
CA MET A 35 7.60 -0.68 -21.12
C MET A 35 7.05 -2.10 -21.18
N ASN A 36 7.82 -3.05 -20.67
CA ASN A 36 7.41 -4.44 -20.48
C ASN A 36 7.02 -4.64 -19.02
N PHE A 37 5.78 -4.99 -18.74
CA PHE A 37 5.29 -5.10 -17.38
C PHE A 37 4.48 -6.38 -17.17
N ALA A 38 4.44 -6.81 -15.91
CA ALA A 38 3.67 -7.97 -15.49
C ALA A 38 2.50 -7.60 -14.57
N TYR A 39 1.52 -8.48 -14.52
CA TYR A 39 0.43 -8.43 -13.57
C TYR A 39 0.17 -9.79 -12.94
N ASP A 40 0.11 -9.84 -11.61
CA ASP A 40 -0.31 -11.01 -10.83
C ASP A 40 -1.64 -10.72 -10.14
N ALA A 41 -2.71 -11.41 -10.59
CA ALA A 41 -4.03 -11.32 -9.98
C ALA A 41 -4.15 -12.12 -8.67
N MET A 42 -3.15 -12.94 -8.33
CA MET A 42 -3.22 -13.90 -7.22
C MET A 42 -4.53 -14.73 -7.25
N PHE A 43 -4.99 -15.10 -8.46
CA PHE A 43 -6.27 -15.75 -8.73
C PHE A 43 -7.51 -14.96 -8.28
N GLY A 44 -7.36 -13.64 -8.14
CA GLY A 44 -8.38 -12.72 -7.63
C GLY A 44 -9.25 -12.08 -8.70
N ALA A 45 -10.13 -11.18 -8.26
CA ALA A 45 -11.15 -10.52 -9.07
C ALA A 45 -10.58 -9.64 -10.20
N GLY A 46 -9.30 -9.19 -10.08
CA GLY A 46 -8.68 -8.31 -11.06
C GLY A 46 -8.34 -8.96 -12.40
N MET A 47 -8.31 -10.30 -12.49
CA MET A 47 -7.75 -11.02 -13.65
C MET A 47 -8.39 -10.67 -14.99
N ASN A 48 -9.71 -10.48 -15.07
CA ASN A 48 -10.39 -10.19 -16.34
C ASN A 48 -10.30 -8.71 -16.71
N ALA A 49 -10.47 -7.82 -15.73
CA ALA A 49 -10.38 -6.39 -15.94
C ALA A 49 -8.99 -6.00 -16.48
N VAL A 50 -7.92 -6.54 -15.88
CA VAL A 50 -6.55 -6.24 -16.34
C VAL A 50 -6.24 -6.85 -17.71
N LYS A 51 -6.69 -8.07 -18.02
CA LYS A 51 -6.59 -8.64 -19.38
C LYS A 51 -7.18 -7.73 -20.44
N ARG A 52 -8.30 -7.05 -20.13
CA ARG A 52 -8.96 -6.13 -21.04
C ARG A 52 -8.24 -4.79 -21.13
N LEU A 53 -7.85 -4.20 -20.00
CA LEU A 53 -7.29 -2.85 -19.94
C LEU A 53 -5.82 -2.82 -20.38
N LEU A 54 -5.08 -3.89 -20.09
CA LEU A 54 -3.63 -4.03 -20.32
C LEU A 54 -3.31 -5.32 -21.10
N PRO A 55 -3.73 -5.41 -22.37
CA PRO A 55 -3.61 -6.64 -23.17
C PRO A 55 -2.16 -7.06 -23.44
N ASN A 56 -1.18 -6.17 -23.25
CA ASN A 56 0.24 -6.45 -23.44
C ASN A 56 0.95 -6.87 -22.13
N ALA A 57 0.26 -6.90 -21.00
CA ALA A 57 0.83 -7.33 -19.73
C ALA A 57 1.22 -8.83 -19.77
N THR A 58 2.37 -9.17 -19.19
CA THR A 58 2.71 -10.55 -18.85
C THR A 58 1.88 -10.95 -17.63
N LEU A 59 1.00 -11.95 -17.80
CA LEU A 59 0.03 -12.32 -16.77
C LEU A 59 0.49 -13.52 -15.95
N LEU A 60 0.35 -13.44 -14.62
CA LEU A 60 0.55 -14.54 -13.69
C LEU A 60 -0.73 -14.70 -12.84
N HIS A 61 -1.08 -15.96 -12.48
CA HIS A 61 -2.25 -16.30 -11.65
C HIS A 61 -3.54 -15.60 -12.09
N CYS A 62 -3.76 -15.53 -13.41
CA CYS A 62 -4.93 -14.91 -14.04
C CYS A 62 -5.90 -15.96 -14.64
N ASP A 63 -6.04 -17.09 -14.01
CA ASP A 63 -6.98 -18.17 -14.31
C ASP A 63 -7.82 -18.53 -13.09
N ASP A 64 -8.94 -19.22 -13.30
CA ASP A 64 -9.88 -19.55 -12.23
C ASP A 64 -9.29 -20.62 -11.30
N ASN A 65 -8.96 -20.23 -10.08
CA ASN A 65 -8.46 -21.12 -9.03
C ASN A 65 -8.98 -20.69 -7.64
N PRO A 66 -10.16 -21.10 -7.23
CA PRO A 66 -10.77 -20.71 -5.95
C PRO A 66 -10.01 -21.22 -4.72
N GLY A 67 -9.04 -22.09 -4.90
CA GLY A 67 -8.16 -22.57 -3.84
C GLY A 67 -6.88 -21.75 -3.65
N PHE A 68 -6.61 -20.76 -4.52
CA PHE A 68 -5.44 -19.87 -4.48
C PHE A 68 -4.10 -20.61 -4.34
N LEU A 69 -4.01 -21.87 -4.81
CA LEU A 69 -2.90 -22.79 -4.58
C LEU A 69 -2.50 -22.94 -3.09
N GLY A 70 -3.44 -22.67 -2.17
CA GLY A 70 -3.19 -22.70 -0.72
C GLY A 70 -2.41 -21.52 -0.16
N THR A 71 -2.14 -20.50 -0.98
CA THR A 71 -1.49 -19.25 -0.57
C THR A 71 -2.54 -18.18 -0.33
N ALA A 72 -2.45 -17.45 0.77
CA ALA A 72 -3.34 -16.31 1.01
C ALA A 72 -3.15 -15.27 -0.10
N PRO A 73 -4.22 -14.80 -0.78
CA PRO A 73 -4.11 -13.81 -1.85
C PRO A 73 -3.89 -12.40 -1.27
N GLU A 74 -2.75 -12.21 -0.62
CA GLU A 74 -2.28 -10.95 -0.07
C GLU A 74 -1.01 -10.51 -0.80
N PRO A 75 -0.95 -9.30 -1.40
CA PRO A 75 0.15 -8.85 -2.24
C PRO A 75 1.34 -8.35 -1.41
N ILE A 76 1.89 -9.24 -0.60
CA ILE A 76 3.09 -9.03 0.22
C ILE A 76 4.24 -9.89 -0.29
N HIS A 77 5.46 -9.42 -0.11
CA HIS A 77 6.65 -10.04 -0.72
C HIS A 77 6.76 -11.55 -0.51
N ARG A 78 6.46 -12.06 0.69
CA ARG A 78 6.55 -13.49 1.01
C ARG A 78 5.62 -14.38 0.17
N ASN A 79 4.49 -13.84 -0.33
CA ASN A 79 3.50 -14.56 -1.13
C ASN A 79 3.74 -14.41 -2.64
N LEU A 80 4.66 -13.53 -3.06
CA LEU A 80 4.88 -13.11 -4.44
C LEU A 80 6.29 -13.46 -4.96
N GLN A 81 6.94 -14.51 -4.40
CA GLN A 81 8.29 -14.89 -4.83
C GLN A 81 8.34 -15.31 -6.30
N GLU A 82 7.36 -16.09 -6.76
CA GLU A 82 7.22 -16.50 -8.17
C GLU A 82 7.06 -15.28 -9.08
N PHE A 83 6.33 -14.26 -8.63
CA PHE A 83 6.15 -13.02 -9.39
C PHE A 83 7.46 -12.20 -9.47
N SER A 84 8.19 -12.11 -8.36
CA SER A 84 9.52 -11.49 -8.35
C SER A 84 10.48 -12.19 -9.32
N ASP A 85 10.50 -13.52 -9.32
CA ASP A 85 11.31 -14.32 -10.22
C ASP A 85 10.89 -14.13 -11.69
N LEU A 86 9.58 -14.10 -11.98
CA LEU A 86 9.03 -13.84 -13.31
C LEU A 86 9.53 -12.52 -13.89
N ILE A 87 9.51 -11.45 -13.10
CA ILE A 87 9.95 -10.11 -13.54
C ILE A 87 11.43 -10.14 -13.91
N ARG A 88 12.25 -10.66 -13.00
CA ARG A 88 13.70 -10.73 -13.17
C ARG A 88 14.13 -11.62 -14.33
N ASP A 89 13.56 -12.82 -14.42
CA ASP A 89 13.96 -13.83 -15.41
C ASP A 89 13.53 -13.44 -16.84
N ASN A 90 12.49 -12.60 -16.98
CA ASN A 90 12.01 -12.10 -18.26
C ASN A 90 12.46 -10.66 -18.57
N ASN A 91 13.29 -10.05 -17.72
CA ASN A 91 13.77 -8.67 -17.86
C ASN A 91 12.59 -7.68 -18.06
N LEU A 92 11.57 -7.79 -17.22
CA LEU A 92 10.44 -6.86 -17.24
C LEU A 92 10.79 -5.59 -16.46
N ASP A 93 10.23 -4.46 -16.87
CA ASP A 93 10.54 -3.15 -16.28
C ASP A 93 9.86 -2.94 -14.91
N CYS A 94 8.72 -3.61 -14.70
CA CYS A 94 8.01 -3.58 -13.42
C CYS A 94 6.91 -4.65 -13.35
N GLY A 95 6.34 -4.84 -12.17
CA GLY A 95 5.21 -5.74 -11.97
C GLY A 95 4.22 -5.22 -10.93
N LEU A 96 2.93 -5.42 -11.19
CA LEU A 96 1.81 -5.08 -10.34
C LEU A 96 1.13 -6.35 -9.84
N ALA A 97 0.90 -6.48 -8.54
CA ALA A 97 0.06 -7.53 -7.96
C ALA A 97 -1.14 -6.92 -7.21
N THR A 98 -2.27 -7.61 -7.25
CA THR A 98 -3.44 -7.25 -6.43
C THR A 98 -3.88 -8.44 -5.58
N ASP A 99 -4.62 -8.17 -4.50
CA ASP A 99 -5.17 -9.20 -3.64
C ASP A 99 -6.43 -9.88 -4.21
N GLY A 100 -7.06 -10.73 -3.41
CA GLY A 100 -8.18 -11.57 -3.85
C GLY A 100 -9.41 -10.80 -4.36
N ASP A 101 -9.73 -9.65 -3.79
CA ASP A 101 -10.80 -8.74 -4.24
C ASP A 101 -10.27 -7.50 -4.99
N ALA A 102 -8.96 -7.47 -5.26
CA ALA A 102 -8.24 -6.46 -6.02
C ALA A 102 -8.28 -5.05 -5.42
N ASP A 103 -8.49 -4.93 -4.10
CA ASP A 103 -8.56 -3.65 -3.41
C ASP A 103 -7.21 -3.19 -2.85
N ARG A 104 -6.19 -4.09 -2.76
CA ARG A 104 -4.82 -3.80 -2.33
C ARG A 104 -3.83 -4.00 -3.47
N ILE A 105 -2.70 -3.30 -3.37
CA ILE A 105 -1.65 -3.28 -4.38
C ILE A 105 -0.30 -3.67 -3.79
N GLY A 106 0.47 -4.46 -4.54
CA GLY A 106 1.90 -4.68 -4.39
C GLY A 106 2.61 -4.37 -5.70
N LEU A 107 3.79 -3.76 -5.66
CA LEU A 107 4.54 -3.34 -6.83
C LEU A 107 5.94 -3.93 -6.78
N TYR A 108 6.53 -4.18 -7.94
CA TYR A 108 7.89 -4.67 -8.10
C TYR A 108 8.66 -3.85 -9.12
N ASP A 109 9.93 -3.60 -8.85
CA ASP A 109 10.87 -2.98 -9.78
C ASP A 109 11.47 -4.00 -10.78
N SER A 110 12.30 -3.53 -11.68
CA SER A 110 12.93 -4.34 -12.73
C SER A 110 13.90 -5.41 -12.19
N GLU A 111 14.43 -5.21 -10.99
CA GLU A 111 15.31 -6.17 -10.31
C GLU A 111 14.52 -7.23 -9.52
N GLY A 112 13.18 -7.17 -9.53
CA GLY A 112 12.30 -8.02 -8.75
C GLY A 112 12.28 -7.67 -7.25
N ASN A 113 12.64 -6.43 -6.88
CA ASN A 113 12.51 -5.96 -5.51
C ASN A 113 11.08 -5.47 -5.24
N PHE A 114 10.57 -5.80 -4.07
CA PHE A 114 9.24 -5.36 -3.64
C PHE A 114 9.24 -3.87 -3.29
N VAL A 115 8.34 -3.13 -3.91
CA VAL A 115 8.07 -1.72 -3.62
C VAL A 115 6.82 -1.65 -2.77
N ASP A 116 6.98 -1.32 -1.50
CA ASP A 116 5.92 -1.35 -0.51
C ASP A 116 4.88 -0.22 -0.70
N SER A 117 3.77 -0.34 0.03
CA SER A 117 2.66 0.61 -0.04
C SER A 117 3.02 2.04 0.33
N HIS A 118 4.03 2.27 1.19
CA HIS A 118 4.46 3.62 1.53
C HIS A 118 5.16 4.29 0.36
N HIS A 119 6.01 3.55 -0.37
CA HIS A 119 6.63 4.02 -1.62
C HIS A 119 5.56 4.29 -2.68
N ILE A 120 4.55 3.41 -2.79
CA ILE A 120 3.44 3.59 -3.72
C ILE A 120 2.64 4.87 -3.39
N ILE A 121 2.29 5.10 -2.13
CA ILE A 121 1.61 6.34 -1.68
C ILE A 121 2.43 7.56 -2.07
N LEU A 122 3.74 7.55 -1.81
CA LEU A 122 4.63 8.67 -2.14
C LEU A 122 4.74 8.91 -3.65
N LEU A 123 4.84 7.86 -4.46
CA LEU A 123 4.86 7.93 -5.92
C LEU A 123 3.54 8.52 -6.46
N LEU A 124 2.40 8.08 -5.94
CA LEU A 124 1.08 8.58 -6.32
C LEU A 124 0.94 10.08 -5.99
N ILE A 125 1.31 10.51 -4.77
CA ILE A 125 1.31 11.94 -4.40
C ILE A 125 2.22 12.72 -5.32
N HIS A 126 3.44 12.21 -5.57
CA HIS A 126 4.41 12.86 -6.44
C HIS A 126 3.88 13.06 -7.85
N TYR A 127 3.27 12.03 -8.45
CA TYR A 127 2.66 12.11 -9.77
C TYR A 127 1.50 13.09 -9.83
N MET A 128 0.54 12.94 -8.91
CA MET A 128 -0.66 13.76 -8.91
C MET A 128 -0.33 15.24 -8.72
N VAL A 129 0.62 15.57 -7.86
CA VAL A 129 0.95 16.98 -7.58
C VAL A 129 1.92 17.55 -8.61
N LYS A 130 3.09 16.94 -8.78
CA LYS A 130 4.16 17.49 -9.62
C LYS A 130 3.84 17.41 -11.11
N TYR A 131 3.28 16.28 -11.55
CA TYR A 131 3.08 16.02 -12.98
C TYR A 131 1.66 16.37 -13.46
N LYS A 132 0.65 16.18 -12.62
CA LYS A 132 -0.75 16.50 -12.97
C LYS A 132 -1.22 17.85 -12.39
N GLY A 133 -0.46 18.51 -11.54
CA GLY A 133 -0.80 19.81 -10.94
C GLY A 133 -2.01 19.76 -10.02
N MET A 134 -2.33 18.58 -9.49
CA MET A 134 -3.47 18.37 -8.59
C MET A 134 -3.15 18.84 -7.17
N THR A 135 -4.18 19.14 -6.40
CA THR A 135 -4.09 19.52 -4.99
C THR A 135 -5.22 18.85 -4.21
N GLY A 136 -5.15 18.89 -2.89
CA GLY A 136 -6.13 18.31 -1.96
C GLY A 136 -5.45 17.77 -0.71
N LYS A 137 -6.26 17.32 0.25
CA LYS A 137 -5.78 16.73 1.49
C LYS A 137 -5.27 15.29 1.24
N VAL A 138 -4.22 14.88 1.95
CA VAL A 138 -3.79 13.48 2.02
C VAL A 138 -4.19 12.91 3.39
N VAL A 139 -4.86 11.76 3.40
CA VAL A 139 -5.34 11.09 4.61
C VAL A 139 -4.70 9.72 4.72
N THR A 140 -3.97 9.46 5.80
CA THR A 140 -3.30 8.15 5.99
C THR A 140 -3.62 7.52 7.33
N ALA A 141 -3.59 6.18 7.36
CA ALA A 141 -3.71 5.44 8.60
C ALA A 141 -2.51 5.67 9.52
N PHE A 142 -2.71 5.53 10.83
CA PHE A 142 -1.69 5.78 11.85
C PHE A 142 -0.42 4.93 11.72
N SER A 143 -0.51 3.77 11.08
CA SER A 143 0.64 2.89 10.77
C SER A 143 1.48 3.34 9.58
N CYS A 144 1.04 4.33 8.81
CA CYS A 144 1.78 4.81 7.66
C CYS A 144 3.08 5.56 8.03
N SER A 145 3.96 5.63 7.04
CA SER A 145 5.26 6.29 7.09
C SER A 145 5.13 7.79 7.39
N VAL A 146 6.04 8.31 8.21
CA VAL A 146 6.19 9.76 8.42
C VAL A 146 6.67 10.50 7.16
N LYS A 147 7.20 9.76 6.18
CA LYS A 147 7.62 10.32 4.89
C LYS A 147 6.45 10.92 4.10
N VAL A 148 5.23 10.44 4.33
CA VAL A 148 4.02 11.02 3.73
C VAL A 148 3.80 12.45 4.22
N GLU A 149 3.94 12.71 5.51
CA GLU A 149 3.86 14.07 6.06
C GLU A 149 4.94 14.97 5.47
N GLN A 150 6.18 14.46 5.34
CA GLN A 150 7.29 15.22 4.75
C GLN A 150 7.03 15.56 3.27
N MET A 151 6.50 14.62 2.49
CA MET A 151 6.11 14.84 1.10
C MET A 151 4.99 15.88 0.98
N CYS A 152 3.97 15.78 1.83
CA CYS A 152 2.86 16.74 1.87
C CYS A 152 3.38 18.14 2.23
N LYS A 153 4.27 18.25 3.21
CA LYS A 153 4.91 19.53 3.59
C LYS A 153 5.71 20.12 2.43
N HIS A 154 6.45 19.28 1.69
CA HIS A 154 7.21 19.73 0.52
C HIS A 154 6.30 20.35 -0.55
N TYR A 155 5.14 19.72 -0.80
CA TYR A 155 4.16 20.19 -1.79
C TYR A 155 3.14 21.20 -1.28
N GLY A 156 3.17 21.55 0.01
CA GLY A 156 2.20 22.47 0.62
C GLY A 156 0.80 21.88 0.73
N LEU A 157 0.68 20.57 0.85
CA LEU A 157 -0.59 19.86 1.03
C LEU A 157 -0.92 19.71 2.53
N GLU A 158 -2.21 19.71 2.85
CA GLU A 158 -2.68 19.28 4.17
C GLU A 158 -2.57 17.75 4.28
N GLN A 159 -2.10 17.26 5.44
CA GLN A 159 -2.06 15.84 5.76
C GLN A 159 -2.80 15.58 7.07
N GLU A 160 -3.61 14.52 7.12
CA GLU A 160 -4.31 14.07 8.31
C GLU A 160 -4.03 12.57 8.55
N THR A 161 -3.67 12.24 9.81
CA THR A 161 -3.51 10.85 10.23
C THR A 161 -4.76 10.40 10.99
N VAL A 162 -5.36 9.30 10.55
CA VAL A 162 -6.56 8.71 11.16
C VAL A 162 -6.25 7.33 11.77
N GLN A 163 -7.20 6.79 12.52
CA GLN A 163 -7.12 5.41 13.01
C GLN A 163 -7.01 4.41 11.85
N ILE A 164 -6.40 3.26 12.10
CA ILE A 164 -6.27 2.17 11.13
C ILE A 164 -7.66 1.60 10.82
N GLY A 165 -7.91 1.40 9.53
CA GLY A 165 -9.17 0.93 8.98
C GLY A 165 -9.71 1.91 7.94
N PHE A 166 -9.83 1.45 6.70
CA PHE A 166 -10.14 2.29 5.54
C PHE A 166 -11.44 3.09 5.68
N LYS A 167 -12.40 2.61 6.48
CA LYS A 167 -13.64 3.34 6.83
C LYS A 167 -13.41 4.77 7.36
N HIS A 168 -12.27 5.00 8.03
CA HIS A 168 -11.92 6.34 8.53
C HIS A 168 -11.43 7.25 7.40
N ILE A 169 -10.74 6.66 6.43
CA ILE A 169 -10.26 7.35 5.23
C ILE A 169 -11.43 7.62 4.28
N SER A 170 -12.24 6.61 3.93
CA SER A 170 -13.38 6.79 3.03
C SER A 170 -14.41 7.77 3.59
N GLY A 171 -14.62 7.78 4.91
CA GLY A 171 -15.47 8.78 5.57
C GLY A 171 -14.99 10.21 5.33
N LYS A 172 -13.67 10.45 5.32
CA LYS A 172 -13.08 11.75 4.96
C LYS A 172 -13.25 12.06 3.48
N MET A 173 -12.99 11.09 2.60
CA MET A 173 -13.12 11.26 1.15
C MET A 173 -14.54 11.61 0.70
N ILE A 174 -15.57 11.17 1.43
CA ILE A 174 -16.98 11.50 1.15
C ILE A 174 -17.30 12.94 1.53
N THR A 175 -16.64 13.50 2.54
CA THR A 175 -17.02 14.79 3.16
C THR A 175 -16.03 15.92 2.91
N GLU A 176 -14.83 15.62 2.47
CA GLU A 176 -13.73 16.58 2.31
C GLU A 176 -13.06 16.41 0.92
N ASP A 177 -12.31 17.42 0.50
CA ASP A 177 -11.49 17.36 -0.73
C ASP A 177 -10.19 16.58 -0.46
N VAL A 178 -10.27 15.26 -0.58
CA VAL A 178 -9.15 14.35 -0.35
C VAL A 178 -8.53 13.95 -1.69
N LEU A 179 -7.26 14.30 -1.89
CA LEU A 179 -6.48 13.92 -3.06
C LEU A 179 -6.18 12.42 -3.06
N LEU A 180 -5.70 11.92 -1.92
CA LEU A 180 -5.31 10.52 -1.74
C LEU A 180 -5.56 10.09 -0.29
N GLY A 181 -6.08 8.87 -0.14
CA GLY A 181 -6.18 8.16 1.12
C GLY A 181 -5.46 6.82 1.07
N GLY A 182 -4.71 6.45 2.11
CA GLY A 182 -3.92 5.21 2.06
C GLY A 182 -3.60 4.58 3.41
N GLU A 183 -3.42 3.25 3.37
CA GLU A 183 -3.00 2.41 4.49
C GLU A 183 -1.70 1.66 4.13
N GLU A 184 -0.94 1.25 5.15
CA GLU A 184 0.27 0.45 4.98
C GLU A 184 0.02 -0.94 4.37
N SER A 185 -1.21 -1.41 4.42
CA SER A 185 -1.63 -2.69 3.85
C SER A 185 -1.69 -2.70 2.31
N GLY A 186 -1.52 -1.55 1.66
CA GLY A 186 -1.67 -1.39 0.22
C GLY A 186 -3.07 -0.98 -0.23
N GLY A 187 -3.99 -0.76 0.70
CA GLY A 187 -5.31 -0.21 0.41
C GLY A 187 -5.23 1.30 0.20
N ILE A 188 -5.42 1.76 -1.05
CA ILE A 188 -5.26 3.16 -1.44
C ILE A 188 -6.45 3.58 -2.31
N ALA A 189 -6.90 4.82 -2.13
CA ALA A 189 -7.90 5.48 -2.96
C ALA A 189 -7.47 6.89 -3.34
N THR A 190 -7.93 7.38 -4.47
CA THR A 190 -7.62 8.73 -4.96
C THR A 190 -8.87 9.46 -5.40
N THR A 191 -8.79 10.80 -5.44
CA THR A 191 -9.82 11.61 -6.09
C THR A 191 -10.00 11.20 -7.55
N GLY A 192 -11.22 11.41 -8.09
CA GLY A 192 -11.56 11.03 -9.47
C GLY A 192 -12.08 9.60 -9.63
N HIS A 193 -12.12 8.84 -8.54
CA HIS A 193 -12.70 7.50 -8.47
C HIS A 193 -13.63 7.36 -7.25
N ILE A 194 -14.17 6.17 -7.01
CA ILE A 194 -14.97 5.90 -5.81
C ILE A 194 -14.11 6.08 -4.54
N PRO A 195 -14.71 6.51 -3.41
CA PRO A 195 -13.98 6.70 -2.15
C PRO A 195 -13.73 5.35 -1.44
N GLU A 196 -13.19 4.39 -2.16
CA GLU A 196 -12.84 3.05 -1.69
C GLU A 196 -11.55 2.61 -2.37
N ARG A 197 -10.86 1.63 -1.76
CA ARG A 197 -9.60 1.07 -2.22
C ARG A 197 -9.77 0.40 -3.58
N ASP A 198 -8.77 0.56 -4.44
CA ASP A 198 -8.74 -0.07 -5.76
C ASP A 198 -7.30 -0.26 -6.23
N GLY A 199 -6.78 -1.48 -6.13
CA GLY A 199 -5.41 -1.82 -6.50
C GLY A 199 -5.15 -1.71 -8.00
N ILE A 200 -6.15 -2.03 -8.84
CA ILE A 200 -6.03 -1.91 -10.30
C ILE A 200 -5.95 -0.43 -10.69
N TRP A 201 -6.83 0.40 -10.13
CA TRP A 201 -6.82 1.84 -10.40
C TRP A 201 -5.49 2.49 -10.02
N MET A 202 -4.94 2.14 -8.85
CA MET A 202 -3.63 2.63 -8.42
C MET A 202 -2.52 2.14 -9.36
N GLY A 203 -2.58 0.91 -9.81
CA GLY A 203 -1.66 0.36 -10.81
C GLY A 203 -1.70 1.11 -12.14
N LEU A 204 -2.90 1.42 -12.63
CA LEU A 204 -3.08 2.22 -13.86
C LEU A 204 -2.49 3.63 -13.72
N ILE A 205 -2.65 4.29 -12.56
CA ILE A 205 -2.00 5.59 -12.30
C ILE A 205 -0.48 5.46 -12.39
N LEU A 206 0.11 4.45 -11.80
CA LEU A 206 1.56 4.24 -11.79
C LEU A 206 2.10 3.91 -13.20
N PHE A 207 1.42 3.04 -13.95
CA PHE A 207 1.80 2.74 -15.33
C PHE A 207 1.65 3.94 -16.26
N GLU A 208 0.57 4.75 -16.08
CA GLU A 208 0.44 6.02 -16.79
C GLU A 208 1.57 6.98 -16.44
N PHE A 209 1.97 7.02 -15.17
CA PHE A 209 3.10 7.83 -14.71
C PHE A 209 4.41 7.44 -15.40
N MET A 210 4.75 6.15 -15.39
CA MET A 210 5.94 5.63 -16.04
C MET A 210 5.90 5.91 -17.56
N ALA A 211 4.81 5.55 -18.24
CA ALA A 211 4.65 5.73 -19.68
C ALA A 211 4.75 7.20 -20.12
N LYS A 212 4.09 8.12 -19.40
CA LYS A 212 4.09 9.56 -19.76
C LYS A 212 5.37 10.28 -19.37
N SER A 213 6.05 9.85 -18.32
CA SER A 213 7.34 10.45 -17.92
C SER A 213 8.52 9.88 -18.70
N GLY A 214 8.39 8.69 -19.28
CA GLY A 214 9.48 7.94 -19.90
C GLY A 214 10.57 7.53 -18.92
N LYS A 215 10.22 7.37 -17.63
CA LYS A 215 11.14 7.02 -16.55
C LYS A 215 10.87 5.63 -16.02
N SER A 216 11.92 4.95 -15.59
CA SER A 216 11.80 3.69 -14.87
C SER A 216 11.20 3.92 -13.47
N LEU A 217 10.72 2.85 -12.84
CA LEU A 217 10.21 2.90 -11.48
C LEU A 217 11.29 3.35 -10.49
N GLU A 218 12.53 2.88 -10.68
CA GLU A 218 13.70 3.23 -9.87
C GLU A 218 14.02 4.74 -9.98
N ASP A 219 13.94 5.32 -11.18
CA ASP A 219 14.13 6.75 -11.39
C ASP A 219 13.06 7.57 -10.65
N LEU A 220 11.81 7.10 -10.66
CA LEU A 220 10.71 7.75 -9.96
C LEU A 220 10.85 7.63 -8.45
N ILE A 221 11.30 6.48 -7.94
CA ILE A 221 11.65 6.30 -6.52
C ILE A 221 12.81 7.21 -6.13
N ALA A 222 13.81 7.38 -7.00
CA ALA A 222 14.91 8.30 -6.76
C ALA A 222 14.45 9.76 -6.65
N GLU A 223 13.45 10.19 -7.45
CA GLU A 223 12.82 11.51 -7.28
C GLU A 223 12.13 11.66 -5.93
N VAL A 224 11.40 10.63 -5.47
CA VAL A 224 10.78 10.60 -4.14
C VAL A 224 11.86 10.71 -3.06
N TYR A 225 12.93 9.93 -3.16
CA TYR A 225 14.04 9.98 -2.19
C TYR A 225 14.78 11.31 -2.18
N ALA A 226 14.84 12.03 -3.31
CA ALA A 226 15.40 13.38 -3.33
C ALA A 226 14.59 14.38 -2.47
N ILE A 227 13.32 14.09 -2.17
CA ILE A 227 12.43 14.91 -1.35
C ILE A 227 12.44 14.45 0.11
N VAL A 228 12.22 13.15 0.37
CA VAL A 228 11.97 12.63 1.72
C VAL A 228 13.13 11.80 2.28
N GLY A 229 14.16 11.53 1.48
CA GLY A 229 15.25 10.61 1.82
C GLY A 229 14.84 9.13 1.72
N PRO A 230 15.82 8.21 1.67
CA PRO A 230 15.56 6.78 1.68
C PRO A 230 15.04 6.33 3.04
N PHE A 231 14.20 5.31 3.04
CA PHE A 231 13.66 4.68 4.24
C PHE A 231 13.31 3.23 3.98
N ALA A 232 13.12 2.48 5.06
CA ALA A 232 12.62 1.12 5.06
C ALA A 232 11.58 0.96 6.16
N PHE A 233 10.64 0.06 5.94
CA PHE A 233 9.55 -0.24 6.86
C PHE A 233 9.36 -1.76 6.93
N GLU A 234 8.98 -2.26 8.11
CA GLU A 234 8.62 -3.66 8.29
C GLU A 234 7.58 -3.83 9.40
N ARG A 235 6.77 -4.86 9.26
CA ARG A 235 5.81 -5.31 10.26
C ARG A 235 6.08 -6.75 10.66
N ILE A 236 6.15 -7.01 11.96
CA ILE A 236 6.21 -8.36 12.52
C ILE A 236 5.00 -8.59 13.42
N ASP A 237 4.30 -9.68 13.17
CA ASP A 237 3.17 -10.13 13.97
C ASP A 237 3.67 -11.14 15.03
N LEU A 238 3.61 -10.75 16.31
CA LEU A 238 3.99 -11.58 17.43
C LEU A 238 2.78 -12.37 17.92
N HIS A 239 2.81 -13.69 17.74
CA HIS A 239 1.80 -14.59 18.27
C HIS A 239 2.09 -14.84 19.75
N ILE A 240 1.28 -14.27 20.64
CA ILE A 240 1.41 -14.32 22.10
C ILE A 240 0.05 -14.57 22.72
N ASP A 241 0.03 -15.09 23.95
CA ASP A 241 -1.21 -15.28 24.68
C ASP A 241 -1.87 -13.93 25.05
N ASN A 242 -3.17 -13.97 25.36
CA ASN A 242 -3.94 -12.76 25.64
C ASN A 242 -3.51 -12.06 26.94
N ASP A 243 -3.05 -12.79 27.94
CA ASP A 243 -2.65 -12.20 29.22
C ASP A 243 -1.35 -11.42 29.05
N THR A 244 -0.36 -11.99 28.33
CA THR A 244 0.89 -11.32 27.95
C THR A 244 0.58 -10.09 27.09
N LYS A 245 -0.30 -10.22 26.05
CA LYS A 245 -0.72 -9.10 25.21
C LYS A 245 -1.33 -7.96 26.06
N HIS A 246 -2.23 -8.29 26.98
CA HIS A 246 -2.88 -7.31 27.85
C HIS A 246 -1.86 -6.59 28.74
N SER A 247 -0.94 -7.34 29.37
CA SER A 247 0.12 -6.78 30.22
C SER A 247 1.00 -5.79 29.45
N ILE A 248 1.43 -6.13 28.22
CA ILE A 248 2.24 -5.23 27.38
C ILE A 248 1.48 -3.94 27.08
N ILE A 249 0.19 -4.02 26.75
CA ILE A 249 -0.62 -2.85 26.46
C ILE A 249 -0.80 -1.96 27.69
N GLU A 250 -1.01 -2.53 28.88
CA GLU A 250 -1.06 -1.76 30.13
C GLU A 250 0.30 -1.11 30.44
N ASP A 251 1.40 -1.79 30.21
CA ASP A 251 2.75 -1.21 30.33
C ASP A 251 2.96 -0.03 29.34
N CYS A 252 2.47 -0.14 28.11
CA CYS A 252 2.49 0.97 27.14
C CYS A 252 1.67 2.16 27.63
N LYS A 253 0.43 1.92 28.11
CA LYS A 253 -0.44 2.97 28.68
C LYS A 253 0.19 3.64 29.89
N GLY A 254 0.86 2.86 30.75
CA GLY A 254 1.55 3.33 31.93
C GLY A 254 2.85 4.09 31.64
N GLY A 255 3.30 4.18 30.40
CA GLY A 255 4.54 4.86 30.02
C GLY A 255 5.81 4.13 30.50
N LYS A 256 5.73 2.82 30.70
CA LYS A 256 6.86 2.02 31.17
C LYS A 256 8.02 1.96 30.18
N PHE A 257 7.71 1.97 28.87
CA PHE A 257 8.72 1.84 27.83
C PHE A 257 9.29 3.20 27.44
N THR A 258 10.43 3.53 28.04
CA THR A 258 11.20 4.76 27.73
C THR A 258 12.38 4.49 26.82
N GLN A 259 12.66 3.21 26.55
CA GLN A 259 13.77 2.73 25.71
C GLN A 259 13.48 1.32 25.21
N PHE A 260 13.91 1.00 23.98
CA PHE A 260 13.91 -0.34 23.39
C PHE A 260 15.36 -0.67 22.98
N GLY A 261 16.00 -1.63 23.63
CA GLY A 261 17.43 -1.88 23.46
C GLY A 261 18.25 -0.60 23.59
N LYS A 262 18.94 -0.20 22.50
CA LYS A 262 19.72 1.05 22.43
C LYS A 262 18.91 2.30 22.04
N TYR A 263 17.65 2.13 21.64
CA TYR A 263 16.78 3.21 21.12
C TYR A 263 16.01 3.89 22.24
N LYS A 264 16.37 5.13 22.56
CA LYS A 264 15.69 5.93 23.57
C LYS A 264 14.46 6.59 22.97
N VAL A 265 13.32 6.51 23.67
CA VAL A 265 12.05 7.14 23.25
C VAL A 265 12.12 8.65 23.50
N GLU A 266 11.85 9.44 22.47
CA GLU A 266 11.75 10.90 22.54
C GLU A 266 10.28 11.36 22.64
N LYS A 267 9.36 10.68 21.92
CA LYS A 267 7.95 11.04 21.83
C LYS A 267 7.11 9.77 21.69
N VAL A 268 5.87 9.81 22.20
CA VAL A 268 4.88 8.74 21.99
C VAL A 268 3.59 9.34 21.46
N GLU A 269 3.03 8.72 20.44
CA GLU A 269 1.69 9.00 19.90
C GLU A 269 0.77 7.81 20.11
N THR A 270 -0.54 8.06 20.34
CA THR A 270 -1.48 7.02 20.79
C THR A 270 -2.82 7.07 20.05
N THR A 271 -2.83 7.45 18.77
CA THR A 271 -4.04 7.54 17.94
C THR A 271 -4.72 6.18 17.75
N ASP A 272 -3.91 5.11 17.47
CA ASP A 272 -4.40 3.73 17.36
C ASP A 272 -3.25 2.75 17.67
N GLY A 273 -3.04 2.48 18.95
CA GLY A 273 -1.86 1.79 19.46
C GLY A 273 -0.85 2.77 20.05
N PHE A 274 0.43 2.41 20.06
CA PHE A 274 1.50 3.21 20.67
C PHE A 274 2.66 3.32 19.67
N LYS A 275 2.86 4.53 19.13
CA LYS A 275 3.94 4.85 18.20
C LYS A 275 5.03 5.62 18.96
N PHE A 276 6.17 4.98 19.14
CA PHE A 276 7.34 5.47 19.87
C PHE A 276 8.35 6.02 18.88
N PHE A 277 8.63 7.31 18.94
CA PHE A 277 9.62 7.97 18.11
C PHE A 277 10.98 8.00 18.79
N PHE A 278 12.03 7.66 18.07
CA PHE A 278 13.42 7.72 18.51
C PHE A 278 14.15 8.93 17.92
N ASP A 279 13.68 9.42 16.80
CA ASP A 279 14.01 10.68 16.14
C ASP A 279 12.87 11.06 15.17
N ALA A 280 13.07 12.06 14.33
CA ALA A 280 12.04 12.54 13.39
C ALA A 280 11.66 11.52 12.31
N ASP A 281 12.57 10.57 11.97
CA ASP A 281 12.46 9.61 10.87
C ASP A 281 12.47 8.15 11.31
N THR A 282 12.68 7.90 12.60
CA THR A 282 12.83 6.55 13.16
C THR A 282 11.79 6.31 14.23
N TRP A 283 10.96 5.30 14.05
CA TRP A 283 9.93 4.98 15.02
C TRP A 283 9.64 3.47 15.10
N LEU A 284 9.01 3.10 16.22
CA LEU A 284 8.45 1.77 16.49
C LEU A 284 6.98 1.95 16.87
N MET A 285 6.08 1.10 16.37
CA MET A 285 4.69 1.07 16.80
C MET A 285 4.32 -0.31 17.34
N ILE A 286 3.60 -0.33 18.46
CA ILE A 286 3.01 -1.53 19.08
C ILE A 286 1.50 -1.39 19.04
N ARG A 287 0.81 -2.37 18.45
CA ARG A 287 -0.64 -2.38 18.32
C ARG A 287 -1.22 -3.77 18.55
N PRO A 288 -2.20 -3.92 19.44
CA PRO A 288 -2.88 -5.20 19.62
C PRO A 288 -3.82 -5.48 18.44
N SER A 289 -3.89 -6.72 17.95
CA SER A 289 -5.00 -7.16 17.11
C SER A 289 -6.28 -7.22 17.94
N GLY A 290 -7.38 -6.69 17.40
CA GLY A 290 -8.69 -6.73 18.04
C GLY A 290 -9.38 -8.10 17.96
N THR A 291 -8.97 -8.95 17.02
CA THR A 291 -9.66 -10.22 16.70
C THR A 291 -8.80 -11.46 16.98
N GLU A 292 -7.48 -11.32 17.07
CA GLU A 292 -6.53 -12.43 17.15
C GLU A 292 -5.58 -12.28 18.34
N PRO A 293 -5.01 -13.38 18.86
CA PRO A 293 -3.98 -13.36 19.89
C PRO A 293 -2.63 -12.95 19.28
N VAL A 294 -2.60 -11.74 18.69
CA VAL A 294 -1.47 -11.18 17.96
C VAL A 294 -1.18 -9.77 18.46
N LEU A 295 0.08 -9.48 18.70
CA LEU A 295 0.61 -8.14 18.90
C LEU A 295 1.39 -7.75 17.64
N ARG A 296 0.95 -6.71 16.95
CA ARG A 296 1.61 -6.20 15.76
C ARG A 296 2.66 -5.19 16.13
N THR A 297 3.85 -5.39 15.65
CA THR A 297 4.96 -4.45 15.80
C THR A 297 5.40 -3.94 14.44
N TYR A 298 5.58 -2.64 14.32
CA TYR A 298 5.95 -1.96 13.08
C TYR A 298 7.16 -1.09 13.36
N ALA A 299 8.08 -0.98 12.42
CA ALA A 299 9.17 -0.04 12.53
C ALA A 299 9.51 0.61 11.20
N GLU A 300 9.98 1.86 11.26
CA GLU A 300 10.52 2.61 10.15
C GLU A 300 11.86 3.21 10.54
N ALA A 301 12.82 3.13 9.62
CA ALA A 301 14.15 3.73 9.76
C ALA A 301 14.78 3.96 8.37
N ALA A 302 15.98 4.53 8.33
CA ALA A 302 16.66 4.82 7.08
C ALA A 302 17.09 3.56 6.28
N THR A 303 17.25 2.40 6.94
CA THR A 303 17.67 1.14 6.29
C THR A 303 16.91 -0.05 6.85
N GLN A 304 16.76 -1.09 6.03
CA GLN A 304 16.12 -2.36 6.42
C GLN A 304 16.83 -3.02 7.61
N GLU A 305 18.16 -2.97 7.65
CA GLU A 305 18.96 -3.51 8.78
C GLU A 305 18.57 -2.82 10.10
N LYS A 306 18.47 -1.48 10.10
CA LYS A 306 18.06 -0.70 11.28
C LYS A 306 16.63 -1.03 11.70
N VAL A 307 15.73 -1.24 10.75
CA VAL A 307 14.33 -1.65 11.02
C VAL A 307 14.27 -2.97 11.75
N PHE A 308 14.98 -3.99 11.26
CA PHE A 308 15.03 -5.31 11.93
C PHE A 308 15.70 -5.26 13.31
N ASP A 309 16.72 -4.43 13.47
CA ASP A 309 17.38 -4.21 14.78
C ASP A 309 16.38 -3.61 15.81
N ILE A 310 15.60 -2.60 15.39
CA ILE A 310 14.54 -2.02 16.23
C ILE A 310 13.47 -3.05 16.61
N LEU A 311 13.00 -3.85 15.65
CA LEU A 311 11.98 -4.88 15.90
C LEU A 311 12.51 -6.00 16.83
N ALA A 312 13.79 -6.37 16.69
CA ALA A 312 14.44 -7.33 17.58
C ALA A 312 14.58 -6.78 19.02
N ASP A 313 15.05 -5.52 19.15
CA ASP A 313 15.13 -4.83 20.43
C ASP A 313 13.75 -4.62 21.06
N CYS A 314 12.71 -4.34 20.26
CA CYS A 314 11.34 -4.30 20.74
C CYS A 314 10.92 -5.63 21.34
N LYS A 315 11.06 -6.73 20.59
CA LYS A 315 10.70 -8.08 21.05
C LYS A 315 11.41 -8.44 22.34
N ALA A 316 12.72 -8.20 22.43
CA ALA A 316 13.53 -8.49 23.64
C ALA A 316 13.15 -7.60 24.84
N THR A 317 12.56 -6.42 24.60
CA THR A 317 12.16 -5.51 25.68
C THR A 317 10.78 -5.85 26.24
N ILE A 318 9.86 -6.34 25.41
CA ILE A 318 8.47 -6.57 25.81
C ILE A 318 8.17 -8.03 26.19
N LEU A 319 9.00 -8.99 25.78
CA LEU A 319 8.92 -10.43 26.11
C LEU A 319 10.09 -10.88 26.97
#